data_83a96a1739382c01e72fb1c173df98fb
#
_entry.id   83a96a1739382c01e72fb1c173df98fb
#
_cell.length_a   1.000
_cell.length_b   1.000
_cell.length_c   1.000
_cell.angle_alpha   90.00
_cell.angle_beta   90.00
_cell.angle_gamma   90.00
#
_symmetry.space_group_name_H-M   'P 1'
#
loop_
_entity.id
_entity.type
_entity.pdbx_description
1 polymer ?
#
loop_
_entity_poly.entity_id
_entity_poly.type
_entity_poly.pdbx_seq_one_letter_code
_entity_poly.pdbx_strand_id
1 'polypeptide(L)'
;MSNEGRNAYVIEHINEALWGLLKEKSLNEISISEICETAGVGRMSFYRNYESKEEVIKKQRLQLIQEWEKDYEGKNDPTYFSESLLRHYYKHKDFYLLLYNQGLSNMILEALRVSVKLEEANNNLERYAKSMIAGMIWGWVDEWMRQGMPETPEEIVLLTAQLNKEQPKQ
;
A
#
# COMPACT_ATOMS: atom_id res chain seq x y z
N MET A 1 -4.03 26.25 -18.80
CA MET A 1 -4.15 24.96 -18.11
C MET A 1 -5.61 24.52 -18.15
N SER A 2 -5.91 23.31 -18.60
CA SER A 2 -7.27 22.76 -18.58
C SER A 2 -7.75 22.58 -17.13
N ASN A 3 -9.06 22.39 -16.93
CA ASN A 3 -9.62 22.16 -15.58
C ASN A 3 -9.07 20.87 -14.96
N GLU A 4 -8.88 19.84 -15.78
CA GLU A 4 -8.25 18.57 -15.39
C GLU A 4 -6.78 18.75 -14.99
N GLY A 5 -5.99 19.52 -15.73
CA GLY A 5 -4.61 19.79 -15.40
C GLY A 5 -4.43 20.58 -14.09
N ARG A 6 -5.36 21.48 -13.77
CA ARG A 6 -5.38 22.19 -12.48
C ARG A 6 -5.72 21.23 -11.33
N ASN A 7 -6.64 20.29 -11.56
CA ASN A 7 -7.01 19.33 -10.52
C ASN A 7 -5.88 18.33 -10.25
N ALA A 8 -5.21 17.83 -11.28
CA ALA A 8 -4.03 16.96 -11.13
C ALA A 8 -2.92 17.65 -10.32
N TYR A 9 -2.63 18.92 -10.64
CA TYR A 9 -1.70 19.74 -9.88
C TYR A 9 -2.07 19.82 -8.40
N VAL A 10 -3.34 20.09 -8.08
CA VAL A 10 -3.84 20.18 -6.69
C VAL A 10 -3.65 18.85 -5.96
N ILE A 11 -3.99 17.73 -6.59
CA ILE A 11 -3.86 16.37 -6.03
C ILE A 11 -2.38 16.07 -5.72
N GLU A 12 -1.48 16.33 -6.67
CA GLU A 12 -0.04 16.10 -6.51
C GLU A 12 0.53 16.89 -5.33
N HIS A 13 0.25 18.20 -5.26
CA HIS A 13 0.78 19.05 -4.18
C HIS A 13 0.19 18.71 -2.80
N ILE A 14 -1.08 18.30 -2.72
CA ILE A 14 -1.66 17.81 -1.47
C ILE A 14 -0.95 16.53 -1.00
N ASN A 15 -0.68 15.60 -1.92
CA ASN A 15 0.06 14.38 -1.61
C ASN A 15 1.46 14.70 -1.11
N GLU A 16 2.24 15.48 -1.86
CA GLU A 16 3.61 15.87 -1.48
C GLU A 16 3.66 16.57 -0.11
N ALA A 17 2.72 17.50 0.13
CA ALA A 17 2.62 18.20 1.42
C ALA A 17 2.35 17.22 2.57
N LEU A 18 1.37 16.32 2.42
CA LEU A 18 1.06 15.34 3.45
C LEU A 18 2.24 14.39 3.71
N TRP A 19 2.94 13.91 2.66
CA TRP A 19 4.12 13.05 2.81
C TRP A 19 5.28 13.77 3.49
N GLY A 20 5.49 15.04 3.18
CA GLY A 20 6.48 15.87 3.87
C GLY A 20 6.18 15.98 5.37
N LEU A 21 4.95 16.34 5.72
CA LEU A 21 4.51 16.50 7.10
C LEU A 21 4.53 15.17 7.89
N LEU A 22 4.18 14.05 7.27
CA LEU A 22 4.24 12.72 7.90
C LEU A 22 5.66 12.26 8.24
N LYS A 23 6.68 12.82 7.62
CA LYS A 23 8.08 12.55 7.99
C LYS A 23 8.49 13.26 9.29
N GLU A 24 7.77 14.30 9.66
CA GLU A 24 8.12 15.18 10.81
C GLU A 24 7.24 14.91 12.02
N LYS A 25 5.97 14.51 11.82
CA LYS A 25 5.00 14.33 12.90
C LYS A 25 3.91 13.33 12.55
N SER A 26 3.18 12.87 13.57
CA SER A 26 2.11 11.89 13.38
C SER A 26 0.92 12.45 12.59
N LEU A 27 0.18 11.56 11.92
CA LEU A 27 -1.01 11.93 11.16
C LEU A 27 -2.03 12.70 12.03
N ASN A 28 -2.17 12.32 13.31
CA ASN A 28 -3.11 12.97 14.21
C ASN A 28 -2.77 14.45 14.47
N GLU A 29 -1.50 14.82 14.46
CA GLU A 29 -1.02 16.19 14.69
C GLU A 29 -1.11 17.08 13.45
N ILE A 30 -1.30 16.49 12.26
CA ILE A 30 -1.41 17.22 11.00
C ILE A 30 -2.85 17.70 10.80
N SER A 31 -3.04 18.98 10.56
CA SER A 31 -4.33 19.56 10.22
C SER A 31 -4.50 19.72 8.70
N ILE A 32 -5.75 19.68 8.20
CA ILE A 32 -6.05 19.97 6.79
C ILE A 32 -5.60 21.38 6.40
N SER A 33 -5.69 22.34 7.32
CA SER A 33 -5.21 23.71 7.06
C SER A 33 -3.74 23.76 6.77
N GLU A 34 -2.95 23.03 7.55
CA GLU A 34 -1.50 22.91 7.37
C GLU A 34 -1.12 22.20 6.07
N ILE A 35 -1.84 21.10 5.72
CA ILE A 35 -1.65 20.44 4.41
C ILE A 35 -1.90 21.44 3.28
N CYS A 36 -2.98 22.21 3.34
CA CYS A 36 -3.31 23.22 2.33
C CYS A 36 -2.28 24.34 2.22
N GLU A 37 -1.78 24.82 3.35
CA GLU A 37 -0.75 25.85 3.42
C GLU A 37 0.57 25.36 2.81
N THR A 38 1.03 24.18 3.22
CA THR A 38 2.24 23.53 2.68
C THR A 38 2.12 23.24 1.19
N ALA A 39 0.95 22.78 0.73
CA ALA A 39 0.65 22.50 -0.67
C ALA A 39 0.46 23.76 -1.54
N GLY A 40 0.31 24.94 -0.93
CA GLY A 40 -0.03 26.17 -1.66
C GLY A 40 -1.41 26.13 -2.32
N VAL A 41 -2.40 25.39 -1.74
CA VAL A 41 -3.74 25.24 -2.27
C VAL A 41 -4.82 25.74 -1.31
N GLY A 42 -5.95 26.18 -1.85
CA GLY A 42 -7.09 26.57 -1.02
C GLY A 42 -7.82 25.38 -0.42
N ARG A 43 -8.40 25.54 0.81
CA ARG A 43 -9.19 24.51 1.49
C ARG A 43 -10.35 23.98 0.65
N MET A 44 -11.01 24.83 -0.16
CA MET A 44 -12.06 24.41 -1.08
C MET A 44 -11.53 23.45 -2.16
N SER A 45 -10.29 23.62 -2.59
CA SER A 45 -9.64 22.70 -3.54
C SER A 45 -9.31 21.36 -2.89
N PHE A 46 -8.93 21.36 -1.62
CA PHE A 46 -8.77 20.13 -0.84
C PHE A 46 -10.10 19.37 -0.76
N TYR A 47 -11.15 20.00 -0.25
CA TYR A 47 -12.45 19.35 -0.03
C TYR A 47 -13.18 18.94 -1.33
N ARG A 48 -12.78 19.47 -2.47
CA ARG A 48 -13.25 18.98 -3.78
C ARG A 48 -12.68 17.59 -4.11
N ASN A 49 -11.51 17.26 -3.59
CA ASN A 49 -10.78 16.03 -3.90
C ASN A 49 -10.80 15.01 -2.76
N TYR A 50 -10.87 15.46 -1.50
CA TYR A 50 -10.71 14.63 -0.31
C TYR A 50 -11.64 15.08 0.81
N GLU A 51 -12.28 14.12 1.49
CA GLU A 51 -13.10 14.38 2.67
C GLU A 51 -12.24 14.54 3.93
N SER A 52 -11.10 13.85 3.99
CA SER A 52 -10.17 13.85 5.13
C SER A 52 -8.73 13.62 4.70
N LYS A 53 -7.78 13.82 5.62
CA LYS A 53 -6.36 13.51 5.40
C LYS A 53 -6.10 12.00 5.27
N GLU A 54 -6.89 11.18 5.93
CA GLU A 54 -6.85 9.72 5.81
C GLU A 54 -7.27 9.28 4.40
N GLU A 55 -8.22 10.00 3.78
CA GLU A 55 -8.63 9.72 2.41
C GLU A 55 -7.53 10.00 1.39
N VAL A 56 -6.68 11.00 1.65
CA VAL A 56 -5.50 11.26 0.81
C VAL A 56 -4.62 10.00 0.75
N ILE A 57 -4.30 9.42 1.92
CA ILE A 57 -3.51 8.19 2.04
C ILE A 57 -4.22 7.02 1.34
N LYS A 58 -5.53 6.87 1.59
CA LYS A 58 -6.34 5.80 1.00
C LYS A 58 -6.34 5.85 -0.53
N LYS A 59 -6.54 7.02 -1.12
CA LYS A 59 -6.56 7.20 -2.59
C LYS A 59 -5.18 6.93 -3.20
N GLN A 60 -4.11 7.45 -2.59
CA GLN A 60 -2.75 7.16 -3.06
C GLN A 60 -2.45 5.67 -3.05
N ARG A 61 -2.76 4.99 -1.95
CA ARG A 61 -2.59 3.54 -1.84
C ARG A 61 -3.40 2.78 -2.90
N LEU A 62 -4.67 3.16 -3.10
CA LEU A 62 -5.52 2.53 -4.13
C LEU A 62 -4.95 2.72 -5.53
N GLN A 63 -4.42 3.89 -5.84
CA GLN A 63 -3.76 4.13 -7.11
C GLN A 63 -2.56 3.20 -7.31
N LEU A 64 -1.69 3.07 -6.30
CA LEU A 64 -0.52 2.19 -6.35
C LEU A 64 -0.92 0.71 -6.54
N ILE A 65 -1.98 0.25 -5.87
CA ILE A 65 -2.49 -1.12 -6.04
C ILE A 65 -3.09 -1.31 -7.43
N GLN A 66 -3.85 -0.34 -7.95
CA GLN A 66 -4.40 -0.42 -9.31
C GLN A 66 -3.30 -0.44 -10.40
N GLU A 67 -2.20 0.25 -10.19
CA GLU A 67 -1.02 0.17 -11.06
C GLU A 67 -0.43 -1.25 -11.03
N TRP A 68 -0.27 -1.82 -9.85
CA TRP A 68 0.20 -3.20 -9.70
C TRP A 68 -0.77 -4.23 -10.32
N GLU A 69 -2.08 -4.07 -10.11
CA GLU A 69 -3.09 -4.97 -10.69
C GLU A 69 -3.02 -5.00 -12.22
N LYS A 70 -2.82 -3.85 -12.86
CA LYS A 70 -2.64 -3.77 -14.33
C LYS A 70 -1.39 -4.51 -14.79
N ASP A 71 -0.29 -4.41 -14.05
CA ASP A 71 0.96 -5.10 -14.36
C ASP A 71 0.84 -6.63 -14.14
N TYR A 72 -0.05 -7.04 -13.24
CA TYR A 72 -0.34 -8.43 -12.91
C TYR A 72 -1.38 -9.06 -13.84
N GLU A 73 -2.24 -8.29 -14.50
CA GLU A 73 -3.37 -8.77 -15.29
C GLU A 73 -2.96 -9.81 -16.34
N GLY A 74 -3.71 -10.93 -16.39
CA GLY A 74 -3.47 -12.04 -17.32
C GLY A 74 -2.42 -13.07 -16.89
N LYS A 75 -1.80 -12.91 -15.72
CA LYS A 75 -0.78 -13.83 -15.19
C LYS A 75 -1.34 -14.62 -14.01
N ASN A 76 -2.09 -15.68 -14.28
CA ASN A 76 -2.75 -16.53 -13.26
C ASN A 76 -1.79 -17.51 -12.56
N ASP A 77 -0.58 -17.09 -12.20
CA ASP A 77 0.40 -17.91 -11.48
C ASP A 77 0.51 -17.42 -10.01
N PRO A 78 0.21 -18.29 -9.02
CA PRO A 78 0.30 -17.93 -7.60
C PRO A 78 1.72 -17.51 -7.17
N THR A 79 2.76 -18.12 -7.77
CA THR A 79 4.15 -17.75 -7.48
C THR A 79 4.43 -16.34 -7.99
N TYR A 80 4.01 -16.06 -9.21
CA TYR A 80 4.14 -14.73 -9.81
C TYR A 80 3.35 -13.67 -9.03
N PHE A 81 2.18 -14.01 -8.47
CA PHE A 81 1.41 -13.11 -7.61
C PHE A 81 2.24 -12.63 -6.42
N SER A 82 2.84 -13.54 -5.68
CA SER A 82 3.63 -13.21 -4.49
C SER A 82 4.87 -12.38 -4.84
N GLU A 83 5.61 -12.78 -5.88
CA GLU A 83 6.78 -12.03 -6.36
C GLU A 83 6.42 -10.62 -6.84
N SER A 84 5.38 -10.48 -7.65
CA SER A 84 4.96 -9.19 -8.19
C SER A 84 4.52 -8.23 -7.08
N LEU A 85 3.87 -8.77 -6.04
CA LEU A 85 3.45 -7.99 -4.88
C LEU A 85 4.65 -7.55 -4.03
N LEU A 86 5.65 -8.41 -3.80
CA LEU A 86 6.89 -8.03 -3.13
C LEU A 86 7.63 -6.93 -3.91
N ARG A 87 7.71 -7.05 -5.24
CA ARG A 87 8.30 -6.02 -6.11
C ARG A 87 7.54 -4.69 -6.02
N HIS A 88 6.21 -4.76 -5.96
CA HIS A 88 5.37 -3.57 -5.76
C HIS A 88 5.69 -2.86 -4.44
N TYR A 89 5.73 -3.59 -3.31
CA TYR A 89 6.08 -3.01 -2.01
C TYR A 89 7.48 -2.43 -2.02
N TYR A 90 8.44 -3.10 -2.62
CA TYR A 90 9.83 -2.64 -2.70
C TYR A 90 9.98 -1.39 -3.58
N LYS A 91 9.31 -1.36 -4.73
CA LYS A 91 9.28 -0.19 -5.63
C LYS A 91 8.76 1.06 -4.92
N HIS A 92 7.80 0.90 -4.02
CA HIS A 92 7.18 1.98 -3.25
C HIS A 92 7.59 1.96 -1.77
N LYS A 93 8.79 1.47 -1.49
CA LYS A 93 9.34 1.24 -0.15
C LYS A 93 9.19 2.46 0.77
N ASP A 94 9.57 3.64 0.31
CA ASP A 94 9.54 4.86 1.12
C ASP A 94 8.12 5.21 1.59
N PHE A 95 7.13 5.01 0.73
CA PHE A 95 5.73 5.21 1.06
C PHE A 95 5.24 4.20 2.11
N TYR A 96 5.49 2.92 1.90
CA TYR A 96 5.01 1.87 2.80
C TYR A 96 5.72 1.90 4.16
N LEU A 97 7.02 2.16 4.20
CA LEU A 97 7.76 2.33 5.46
C LEU A 97 7.31 3.57 6.22
N LEU A 98 6.98 4.67 5.52
CA LEU A 98 6.42 5.85 6.17
C LEU A 98 5.09 5.53 6.85
N LEU A 99 4.16 4.85 6.17
CA LEU A 99 2.90 4.41 6.76
C LEU A 99 3.13 3.46 7.94
N TYR A 100 4.05 2.51 7.79
CA TYR A 100 4.38 1.54 8.85
C TYR A 100 4.89 2.26 10.09
N ASN A 101 5.85 3.16 9.96
CA ASN A 101 6.45 3.92 11.05
C ASN A 101 5.46 4.90 11.72
N GLN A 102 4.43 5.32 11.00
CA GLN A 102 3.33 6.13 11.52
C GLN A 102 2.24 5.31 12.23
N GLY A 103 2.40 3.97 12.36
CA GLY A 103 1.41 3.08 12.97
C GLY A 103 0.16 2.87 12.11
N LEU A 104 0.26 3.11 10.80
CA LEU A 104 -0.83 2.97 9.82
C LEU A 104 -0.77 1.64 9.05
N SER A 105 -0.08 0.64 9.59
CA SER A 105 0.13 -0.67 8.96
C SER A 105 -1.17 -1.43 8.68
N ASN A 106 -2.24 -1.20 9.46
CA ASN A 106 -3.57 -1.75 9.21
C ASN A 106 -4.11 -1.35 7.82
N MET A 107 -3.79 -0.16 7.34
CA MET A 107 -4.19 0.28 5.99
C MET A 107 -3.53 -0.56 4.90
N ILE A 108 -2.32 -1.07 5.14
CA ILE A 108 -1.60 -1.97 4.20
C ILE A 108 -2.26 -3.35 4.18
N LEU A 109 -2.59 -3.90 5.35
CA LEU A 109 -3.31 -5.19 5.47
C LEU A 109 -4.68 -5.13 4.77
N GLU A 110 -5.43 -4.04 4.92
CA GLU A 110 -6.69 -3.86 4.20
C GLU A 110 -6.51 -3.87 2.68
N ALA A 111 -5.44 -3.25 2.15
CA ALA A 111 -5.13 -3.31 0.73
C ALA A 111 -4.86 -4.74 0.25
N LEU A 112 -4.12 -5.53 1.03
CA LEU A 112 -3.89 -6.95 0.76
C LEU A 112 -5.20 -7.75 0.68
N ARG A 113 -6.14 -7.51 1.59
CA ARG A 113 -7.46 -8.16 1.59
C ARG A 113 -8.26 -7.83 0.33
N VAL A 114 -8.16 -6.59 -0.15
CA VAL A 114 -8.76 -6.18 -1.43
C VAL A 114 -8.08 -6.90 -2.60
N SER A 115 -6.75 -6.95 -2.64
CA SER A 115 -6.00 -7.60 -3.72
C SER A 115 -6.28 -9.09 -3.88
N VAL A 116 -6.57 -9.81 -2.78
CA VAL A 116 -7.00 -11.22 -2.84
C VAL A 116 -8.50 -11.36 -3.10
N LYS A 117 -9.23 -10.26 -3.34
CA LYS A 117 -10.67 -10.22 -3.60
C LYS A 117 -11.48 -10.96 -2.54
N LEU A 118 -11.19 -10.67 -1.27
CA LEU A 118 -11.78 -11.36 -0.13
C LEU A 118 -13.31 -11.22 -0.09
N GLU A 119 -13.82 -10.01 -0.40
CA GLU A 119 -15.25 -9.72 -0.38
C GLU A 119 -16.03 -10.35 -1.56
N GLU A 120 -15.33 -10.78 -2.61
CA GLU A 120 -15.90 -11.47 -3.77
C GLU A 120 -15.99 -13.00 -3.58
N ALA A 121 -15.69 -13.51 -2.37
CA ALA A 121 -15.74 -14.94 -2.09
C ALA A 121 -17.18 -15.48 -2.13
N ASN A 122 -17.40 -16.55 -2.91
CA ASN A 122 -18.72 -17.15 -3.15
C ASN A 122 -19.25 -17.98 -1.97
N ASN A 123 -18.35 -18.45 -1.10
CA ASN A 123 -18.66 -19.28 0.06
C ASN A 123 -17.61 -19.15 1.16
N ASN A 124 -17.90 -19.72 2.34
CA ASN A 124 -17.03 -19.62 3.51
C ASN A 124 -15.67 -20.30 3.29
N LEU A 125 -15.59 -21.41 2.56
CA LEU A 125 -14.32 -22.09 2.29
C LEU A 125 -13.38 -21.17 1.47
N GLU A 126 -13.91 -20.58 0.41
CA GLU A 126 -13.16 -19.62 -0.41
C GLU A 126 -12.75 -18.38 0.40
N ARG A 127 -13.66 -17.86 1.23
CA ARG A 127 -13.38 -16.71 2.12
C ARG A 127 -12.25 -17.03 3.09
N TYR A 128 -12.27 -18.19 3.74
CA TYR A 128 -11.20 -18.59 4.65
C TYR A 128 -9.88 -18.85 3.93
N ALA A 129 -9.89 -19.47 2.75
CA ALA A 129 -8.70 -19.65 1.94
C ALA A 129 -8.05 -18.32 1.54
N LYS A 130 -8.83 -17.37 1.03
CA LYS A 130 -8.36 -16.02 0.69
C LYS A 130 -7.83 -15.28 1.92
N SER A 131 -8.52 -15.39 3.07
CA SER A 131 -8.07 -14.76 4.32
C SER A 131 -6.75 -15.35 4.82
N MET A 132 -6.56 -16.66 4.68
CA MET A 132 -5.30 -17.33 5.03
C MET A 132 -4.16 -16.88 4.12
N ILE A 133 -4.38 -16.75 2.82
CA ILE A 133 -3.39 -16.23 1.88
C ILE A 133 -3.01 -14.79 2.25
N ALA A 134 -3.99 -13.92 2.48
CA ALA A 134 -3.72 -12.55 2.90
C ALA A 134 -2.92 -12.49 4.21
N GLY A 135 -3.24 -13.35 5.17
CA GLY A 135 -2.54 -13.44 6.46
C GLY A 135 -1.08 -13.92 6.31
N MET A 136 -0.83 -14.90 5.46
CA MET A 136 0.54 -15.37 5.17
C MET A 136 1.38 -14.26 4.54
N ILE A 137 0.85 -13.62 3.50
CA ILE A 137 1.56 -12.52 2.82
C ILE A 137 1.80 -11.39 3.81
N TRP A 138 0.79 -11.04 4.62
CA TRP A 138 0.92 -9.99 5.63
C TRP A 138 2.02 -10.31 6.64
N GLY A 139 2.10 -11.54 7.16
CA GLY A 139 3.15 -11.92 8.11
C GLY A 139 4.56 -11.70 7.57
N TRP A 140 4.78 -11.95 6.28
CA TRP A 140 6.06 -11.66 5.61
C TRP A 140 6.29 -10.17 5.43
N VAL A 141 5.30 -9.47 4.90
CA VAL A 141 5.39 -8.03 4.62
C VAL A 141 5.56 -7.23 5.92
N ASP A 142 4.85 -7.58 6.99
CA ASP A 142 4.95 -6.95 8.29
C ASP A 142 6.36 -7.09 8.88
N GLU A 143 6.93 -8.31 8.89
CA GLU A 143 8.27 -8.52 9.40
C GLU A 143 9.33 -7.81 8.54
N TRP A 144 9.18 -7.86 7.22
CA TRP A 144 10.08 -7.18 6.29
C TRP A 144 10.06 -5.65 6.50
N MET A 145 8.88 -5.05 6.65
CA MET A 145 8.73 -3.62 6.93
C MET A 145 9.28 -3.25 8.32
N ARG A 146 9.08 -4.10 9.32
CA ARG A 146 9.61 -3.90 10.68
C ARG A 146 11.12 -3.78 10.68
N GLN A 147 11.81 -4.52 9.83
CA GLN A 147 13.26 -4.47 9.65
C GLN A 147 13.74 -3.39 8.68
N GLY A 148 12.84 -2.60 8.09
CA GLY A 148 13.17 -1.54 7.13
C GLY A 148 13.36 -2.04 5.70
N MET A 149 12.83 -3.21 5.36
CA MET A 149 12.90 -3.83 4.02
C MET A 149 14.34 -3.94 3.50
N PRO A 150 15.25 -4.62 4.23
CA PRO A 150 16.67 -4.70 3.85
C PRO A 150 16.91 -5.60 2.63
N GLU A 151 16.17 -6.72 2.49
CA GLU A 151 16.31 -7.64 1.38
C GLU A 151 15.57 -7.14 0.14
N THR A 152 16.09 -7.50 -1.04
CA THR A 152 15.37 -7.35 -2.30
C THR A 152 14.24 -8.39 -2.43
N PRO A 153 13.24 -8.17 -3.27
CA PRO A 153 12.20 -9.17 -3.55
C PRO A 153 12.76 -10.52 -3.98
N GLU A 154 13.83 -10.52 -4.77
CA GLU A 154 14.51 -11.72 -5.25
C GLU A 154 15.14 -12.52 -4.09
N GLU A 155 15.77 -11.83 -3.14
CA GLU A 155 16.36 -12.45 -1.96
C GLU A 155 15.28 -13.06 -1.07
N ILE A 156 14.13 -12.40 -0.89
CA ILE A 156 13.00 -12.96 -0.12
C ILE A 156 12.47 -14.24 -0.78
N VAL A 157 12.32 -14.25 -2.10
CA VAL A 157 11.89 -15.45 -2.84
C VAL A 157 12.86 -16.60 -2.63
N LEU A 158 14.17 -16.35 -2.62
CA LEU A 158 15.16 -17.37 -2.33
C LEU A 158 15.09 -17.90 -0.90
N LEU A 159 14.88 -17.02 0.09
CA LEU A 159 14.68 -17.39 1.50
C LEU A 159 13.44 -18.27 1.68
N THR A 160 12.31 -17.92 1.04
CA THR A 160 11.10 -18.74 1.10
C THR A 160 11.27 -20.11 0.46
N ALA A 161 12.01 -20.19 -0.64
CA ALA A 161 12.31 -21.46 -1.31
C ALA A 161 13.17 -22.39 -0.42
N GLN A 162 14.05 -21.85 0.42
CA GLN A 162 14.84 -22.62 1.38
C GLN A 162 13.97 -23.21 2.48
N LEU A 163 13.03 -22.44 3.05
CA LEU A 163 12.10 -22.93 4.07
C LEU A 163 11.27 -24.13 3.60
N ASN A 164 10.87 -24.12 2.33
CA ASN A 164 10.11 -25.22 1.73
C ASN A 164 10.96 -26.50 1.52
N LYS A 165 12.30 -26.39 1.43
CA LYS A 165 13.21 -27.53 1.28
C LYS A 165 13.59 -28.17 2.62
N GLU A 166 13.58 -27.40 3.70
CA GLU A 166 13.96 -27.84 5.04
C GLU A 166 12.79 -28.53 5.81
N GLN A 167 11.58 -28.51 5.27
CA GLN A 167 10.49 -29.31 5.84
C GLN A 167 10.76 -30.78 5.56
N PRO A 168 10.97 -31.64 6.59
CA PRO A 168 11.17 -33.05 6.40
C PRO A 168 9.95 -33.64 5.72
N LYS A 169 10.17 -34.36 4.60
CA LYS A 169 9.13 -35.18 3.97
C LYS A 169 8.67 -36.18 5.04
N GLN A 170 7.49 -35.96 5.59
CA GLN A 170 6.77 -36.96 6.39
C GLN A 170 6.23 -38.06 5.47
#